data_0a436728855782aa6651e72354f0419b
#
_entry.id   0a436728855782aa6651e72354f0419b
#
_cell.length_a   1.000
_cell.length_b   1.000
_cell.length_c   1.000
_cell.angle_alpha   90.00
_cell.angle_beta   90.00
_cell.angle_gamma   90.00
#
_symmetry.space_group_name_H-M   'P 1'
#
loop_
_entity.id
_entity.type
_entity.pdbx_description
1 polymer ?
#
loop_
_entity_poly.entity_id
_entity_poly.type
_entity_poly.pdbx_seq_one_letter_code
_entity_poly.pdbx_strand_id
1 'polypeptide(L)'
;MRRRYKSTVLAGTFRCVWPILAMLAVVASWSAEAREIKVVSGTYGKNCGASRGNATAELARQCDGLQTCRYVLREAPVGTPSVRCRTDFRAEWFCTDTEFHTAALSANAEPGSTLVLSCVEEAGAGK
;
A
#
# COMPACT_ATOMS: atom_id res chain seq x y z
N MET A 1 -86.03 36.25 21.69
CA MET A 1 -85.28 35.11 22.23
C MET A 1 -84.26 34.61 21.22
N ARG A 2 -83.01 34.95 21.46
CA ARG A 2 -81.91 34.51 20.54
C ARG A 2 -81.24 33.31 21.15
N ARG A 3 -81.41 32.15 20.51
CA ARG A 3 -80.64 30.95 20.87
C ARG A 3 -79.28 31.06 20.22
N ARG A 4 -78.26 31.16 21.04
CA ARG A 4 -76.88 31.08 20.59
C ARG A 4 -76.53 29.61 20.39
N TYR A 5 -76.26 29.25 19.16
CA TYR A 5 -75.70 27.94 18.80
C TYR A 5 -74.18 27.99 19.13
N LYS A 6 -73.76 27.21 20.09
CA LYS A 6 -72.33 27.04 20.36
C LYS A 6 -71.84 25.90 19.47
N SER A 7 -71.17 26.25 18.41
CA SER A 7 -70.43 25.24 17.63
C SER A 7 -69.17 24.87 18.37
N THR A 8 -69.13 23.65 18.89
CA THR A 8 -67.94 23.08 19.47
C THR A 8 -67.12 22.49 18.34
N VAL A 9 -66.05 23.18 17.96
CA VAL A 9 -65.07 22.65 16.99
C VAL A 9 -64.17 21.72 17.77
N LEU A 10 -64.35 20.42 17.56
CA LEU A 10 -63.40 19.40 17.98
C LEU A 10 -62.19 19.48 17.07
N ALA A 11 -61.14 20.12 17.54
CA ALA A 11 -59.82 20.07 16.92
C ALA A 11 -59.22 18.70 17.15
N GLY A 12 -59.42 17.81 16.17
CA GLY A 12 -58.74 16.55 16.12
C GLY A 12 -57.26 16.80 15.72
N THR A 13 -56.39 16.79 16.69
CA THR A 13 -54.95 16.76 16.39
C THR A 13 -54.58 15.40 15.84
N PHE A 14 -54.57 15.28 14.53
CA PHE A 14 -53.91 14.17 13.88
C PHE A 14 -52.41 14.33 14.10
N ARG A 15 -51.89 13.70 15.14
CA ARG A 15 -50.47 13.47 15.29
C ARG A 15 -50.08 12.37 14.33
N CYS A 16 -49.70 12.76 13.11
CA CYS A 16 -48.93 11.89 12.26
C CYS A 16 -47.57 11.61 12.91
N VAL A 17 -47.53 10.59 13.73
CA VAL A 17 -46.25 10.02 14.18
C VAL A 17 -45.69 9.27 12.99
N TRP A 18 -44.91 9.97 12.19
CA TRP A 18 -44.11 9.35 11.16
C TRP A 18 -42.94 8.62 11.88
N PRO A 19 -42.86 7.29 11.81
CA PRO A 19 -41.68 6.63 12.27
C PRO A 19 -40.56 6.99 11.29
N ILE A 20 -39.70 7.90 11.69
CA ILE A 20 -38.41 8.08 11.04
C ILE A 20 -37.63 6.80 11.33
N LEU A 21 -37.77 5.82 10.44
CA LEU A 21 -36.80 4.74 10.32
C LEU A 21 -35.51 5.39 9.86
N ALA A 22 -34.71 5.82 10.81
CA ALA A 22 -33.32 6.12 10.59
C ALA A 22 -32.65 4.78 10.21
N MET A 23 -32.64 4.45 8.93
CA MET A 23 -31.71 3.47 8.38
C MET A 23 -30.32 4.04 8.58
N LEU A 24 -29.71 3.68 9.68
CA LEU A 24 -28.27 3.75 9.86
C LEU A 24 -27.67 2.80 8.81
N ALA A 25 -27.45 3.33 7.63
CA ALA A 25 -26.55 2.70 6.67
C ALA A 25 -25.17 2.71 7.31
N VAL A 26 -24.81 1.63 7.99
CA VAL A 26 -23.45 1.35 8.38
C VAL A 26 -22.70 1.10 7.08
N VAL A 27 -22.18 2.18 6.51
CA VAL A 27 -21.20 2.08 5.42
C VAL A 27 -19.97 1.47 6.10
N ALA A 28 -19.87 0.15 6.05
CA ALA A 28 -18.62 -0.51 6.34
C ALA A 28 -17.61 0.01 5.30
N SER A 29 -16.88 1.04 5.66
CA SER A 29 -15.73 1.49 4.90
C SER A 29 -14.73 0.35 4.96
N TRP A 30 -14.74 -0.49 3.96
CA TRP A 30 -13.65 -1.42 3.73
C TRP A 30 -12.47 -0.54 3.33
N SER A 31 -11.67 -0.21 4.31
CA SER A 31 -10.37 0.37 4.07
C SER A 31 -9.59 -0.70 3.31
N ALA A 32 -9.52 -0.56 2.00
CA ALA A 32 -8.55 -1.32 1.23
C ALA A 32 -7.19 -0.93 1.82
N GLU A 33 -6.54 -1.86 2.50
CA GLU A 33 -5.21 -1.65 3.05
C GLU A 33 -4.30 -1.27 1.88
N ALA A 34 -3.69 -0.09 1.98
CA ALA A 34 -2.80 0.39 0.95
C ALA A 34 -1.61 -0.58 0.87
N ARG A 35 -1.46 -1.21 -0.29
CA ARG A 35 -0.35 -2.12 -0.56
C ARG A 35 0.86 -1.28 -0.92
N GLU A 36 1.74 -1.11 0.04
CA GLU A 36 2.93 -0.29 -0.09
C GLU A 36 4.18 -1.14 0.15
N ILE A 37 5.24 -0.81 -0.56
CA ILE A 37 6.54 -1.43 -0.40
C ILE A 37 7.07 -1.12 0.99
N LYS A 38 7.41 -2.16 1.73
CA LYS A 38 8.17 -2.11 2.99
C LYS A 38 9.45 -2.89 2.79
N VAL A 39 10.54 -2.20 2.56
CA VAL A 39 11.85 -2.82 2.31
C VAL A 39 12.33 -3.58 3.54
N VAL A 40 12.68 -4.83 3.34
CA VAL A 40 13.30 -5.70 4.34
C VAL A 40 14.81 -5.69 4.20
N SER A 41 15.31 -5.89 2.98
CA SER A 41 16.74 -5.83 2.72
C SER A 41 17.05 -5.50 1.26
N GLY A 42 18.12 -4.75 1.06
CA GLY A 42 18.80 -4.59 -0.21
C GLY A 42 20.24 -5.04 -0.05
N THR A 43 20.69 -5.96 -0.87
CA THR A 43 22.06 -6.49 -0.81
C THR A 43 22.72 -6.42 -2.17
N TYR A 44 23.84 -5.72 -2.22
CA TYR A 44 24.70 -5.63 -3.39
C TYR A 44 25.91 -6.53 -3.22
N GLY A 45 26.09 -7.49 -4.13
CA GLY A 45 27.21 -8.41 -4.10
C GLY A 45 27.06 -9.59 -3.15
N LYS A 46 25.84 -10.08 -2.92
CA LYS A 46 25.63 -11.30 -2.13
C LYS A 46 26.43 -12.47 -2.68
N ASN A 47 26.47 -12.63 -3.99
CA ASN A 47 27.23 -13.64 -4.70
C ASN A 47 28.76 -13.48 -4.54
N CYS A 48 29.21 -12.31 -4.11
CA CYS A 48 30.62 -11.95 -3.93
C CYS A 48 31.02 -11.90 -2.46
N GLY A 49 30.20 -12.40 -1.54
CA GLY A 49 30.48 -12.42 -0.10
C GLY A 49 30.19 -11.12 0.65
N ALA A 50 29.47 -10.18 0.04
CA ALA A 50 29.07 -8.95 0.74
C ALA A 50 28.08 -9.23 1.87
N SER A 51 28.12 -8.40 2.90
CA SER A 51 27.19 -8.49 4.03
C SER A 51 25.75 -8.24 3.58
N ARG A 52 24.82 -9.06 4.05
CA ARG A 52 23.39 -8.87 3.79
C ARG A 52 22.96 -7.49 4.26
N GLY A 53 22.18 -6.80 3.43
CA GLY A 53 21.58 -5.54 3.80
C GLY A 53 22.46 -4.32 3.61
N ASN A 54 23.62 -4.42 2.95
CA ASN A 54 24.55 -3.32 2.74
C ASN A 54 23.94 -2.16 1.91
N ALA A 55 22.87 -2.40 1.19
CA ALA A 55 22.13 -1.40 0.41
C ALA A 55 20.71 -1.14 0.91
N THR A 56 20.32 -1.67 2.07
CA THR A 56 18.94 -1.58 2.58
C THR A 56 18.50 -0.13 2.80
N ALA A 57 19.32 0.69 3.41
CA ALA A 57 18.98 2.10 3.70
C ALA A 57 18.75 2.90 2.40
N GLU A 58 19.53 2.66 1.38
CA GLU A 58 19.40 3.34 0.09
C GLU A 58 18.14 2.87 -0.65
N LEU A 59 17.88 1.57 -0.66
CA LEU A 59 16.68 1.00 -1.26
C LEU A 59 15.42 1.51 -0.56
N ALA A 60 15.40 1.52 0.78
CA ALA A 60 14.28 2.01 1.57
C ALA A 60 13.99 3.49 1.31
N ARG A 61 15.02 4.33 1.25
CA ARG A 61 14.81 5.76 0.93
C ARG A 61 14.14 5.98 -0.41
N GLN A 62 14.42 5.15 -1.39
CA GLN A 62 13.84 5.31 -2.73
C GLN A 62 12.45 4.66 -2.84
N CYS A 63 12.16 3.58 -2.11
CA CYS A 63 11.03 2.70 -2.39
C CYS A 63 9.99 2.58 -1.29
N ASP A 64 10.33 2.79 -0.01
CA ASP A 64 9.35 2.63 1.08
C ASP A 64 8.14 3.56 0.91
N GLY A 65 6.95 3.00 1.12
CA GLY A 65 5.68 3.73 1.02
C GLY A 65 5.16 3.89 -0.40
N LEU A 66 5.87 3.42 -1.41
CA LEU A 66 5.41 3.43 -2.81
C LEU A 66 4.69 2.13 -3.15
N GLN A 67 3.73 2.19 -4.06
CA GLN A 67 3.09 0.99 -4.62
C GLN A 67 3.96 0.32 -5.68
N THR A 68 4.71 1.12 -6.42
CA THR A 68 5.69 0.67 -7.40
C THR A 68 6.91 1.58 -7.32
N CYS A 69 8.09 0.99 -7.33
CA CYS A 69 9.35 1.70 -7.25
C CYS A 69 10.30 1.23 -8.32
N ARG A 70 10.82 2.18 -9.07
CA ARG A 70 11.94 1.95 -9.97
C ARG A 70 13.23 2.32 -9.24
N TYR A 71 13.84 1.34 -8.61
CA TYR A 71 15.12 1.53 -7.94
C TYR A 71 16.25 1.63 -8.94
N VAL A 72 17.05 2.67 -8.85
CA VAL A 72 18.29 2.83 -9.64
C VAL A 72 19.47 2.70 -8.70
N LEU A 73 20.33 1.75 -8.96
CA LEU A 73 21.59 1.59 -8.23
C LEU A 73 22.51 2.77 -8.58
N ARG A 74 22.75 3.65 -7.61
CA ARG A 74 23.52 4.88 -7.85
C ARG A 74 25.00 4.72 -7.59
N GLU A 75 25.33 4.12 -6.47
CA GLU A 75 26.68 3.91 -6.01
C GLU A 75 26.83 2.52 -5.41
N ALA A 76 28.01 1.96 -5.52
CA ALA A 76 28.32 0.73 -4.84
C ALA A 76 28.31 0.97 -3.32
N PRO A 77 27.54 0.19 -2.53
CA PRO A 77 27.51 0.34 -1.07
C PRO A 77 28.89 0.16 -0.45
N VAL A 78 29.08 0.76 0.72
CA VAL A 78 30.30 0.55 1.52
C VAL A 78 30.47 -0.94 1.83
N GLY A 79 31.67 -1.45 1.63
CA GLY A 79 31.95 -2.88 1.82
C GLY A 79 31.65 -3.75 0.61
N THR A 80 31.49 -3.13 -0.56
CA THR A 80 31.36 -3.85 -1.84
C THR A 80 32.61 -4.69 -2.10
N PRO A 81 32.43 -5.96 -2.53
CA PRO A 81 33.55 -6.82 -2.89
C PRO A 81 34.40 -6.24 -4.01
N SER A 82 35.64 -6.72 -4.11
CA SER A 82 36.60 -6.24 -5.07
C SER A 82 36.10 -6.32 -6.53
N VAL A 83 36.59 -5.43 -7.39
CA VAL A 83 36.26 -5.28 -8.81
C VAL A 83 36.37 -6.52 -9.69
N ARG A 84 36.85 -7.64 -9.18
CA ARG A 84 36.96 -8.92 -9.92
C ARG A 84 35.72 -9.79 -9.84
N CYS A 85 34.79 -9.51 -8.91
CA CYS A 85 33.56 -10.24 -8.78
C CYS A 85 32.43 -9.52 -9.52
N ARG A 86 31.72 -10.25 -10.36
CA ARG A 86 30.51 -9.75 -11.01
C ARG A 86 29.38 -9.73 -9.97
N THR A 87 29.08 -8.56 -9.48
CA THR A 87 28.14 -8.38 -8.39
C THR A 87 26.70 -8.47 -8.83
N ASP A 88 25.89 -9.21 -8.09
CA ASP A 88 24.44 -9.20 -8.16
C ASP A 88 23.84 -8.09 -7.28
N PHE A 89 22.55 -7.82 -7.44
CA PHE A 89 21.76 -7.04 -6.50
C PHE A 89 20.50 -7.82 -6.16
N ARG A 90 20.17 -7.91 -4.89
CA ARG A 90 18.93 -8.56 -4.42
C ARG A 90 18.14 -7.59 -3.53
N ALA A 91 16.86 -7.49 -3.80
CA ALA A 91 15.89 -6.77 -3.00
C ALA A 91 14.88 -7.73 -2.38
N GLU A 92 14.48 -7.46 -1.15
CA GLU A 92 13.46 -8.18 -0.40
C GLU A 92 12.51 -7.16 0.23
N TRP A 93 11.20 -7.34 0.06
CA TRP A 93 10.20 -6.41 0.60
C TRP A 93 8.87 -7.11 0.90
N PHE A 94 8.07 -6.48 1.75
CA PHE A 94 6.67 -6.84 1.98
C PHE A 94 5.75 -5.84 1.28
N CYS A 95 4.61 -6.32 0.82
CA CYS A 95 3.49 -5.51 0.34
C CYS A 95 2.34 -5.46 1.36
N THR A 96 2.21 -6.50 2.15
CA THR A 96 1.35 -6.63 3.32
C THR A 96 2.11 -7.43 4.37
N ASP A 97 1.56 -7.60 5.56
CA ASP A 97 2.22 -8.36 6.63
C ASP A 97 2.49 -9.84 6.27
N THR A 98 1.79 -10.36 5.26
CA THR A 98 1.91 -11.76 4.83
C THR A 98 2.43 -11.94 3.41
N GLU A 99 2.55 -10.86 2.64
CA GLU A 99 2.97 -10.92 1.24
C GLU A 99 4.40 -10.45 1.08
N PHE A 100 5.29 -11.42 0.92
CA PHE A 100 6.74 -11.21 0.79
C PHE A 100 7.18 -11.39 -0.66
N HIS A 101 8.02 -10.48 -1.13
CA HIS A 101 8.56 -10.47 -2.47
C HIS A 101 10.08 -10.41 -2.48
N THR A 102 10.66 -10.95 -3.52
CA THR A 102 12.09 -10.83 -3.81
C THR A 102 12.31 -10.56 -5.28
N ALA A 103 13.31 -9.77 -5.59
CA ALA A 103 13.77 -9.55 -6.95
C ALA A 103 15.29 -9.43 -6.96
N ALA A 104 15.90 -9.74 -8.11
CA ALA A 104 17.33 -9.67 -8.24
C ALA A 104 17.73 -9.16 -9.64
N LEU A 105 18.81 -8.39 -9.67
CA LEU A 105 19.60 -8.17 -10.86
C LEU A 105 20.69 -9.24 -10.88
N SER A 106 20.85 -9.89 -12.01
CA SER A 106 21.89 -10.88 -12.23
C SER A 106 23.30 -10.28 -12.14
N ALA A 107 24.28 -11.13 -12.10
CA ALA A 107 25.68 -10.73 -12.12
C ALA A 107 25.98 -9.69 -13.20
N ASN A 108 26.65 -8.62 -12.84
CA ASN A 108 26.94 -7.37 -13.55
C ASN A 108 25.98 -6.20 -13.19
N ALA A 109 25.34 -6.25 -12.03
CA ALA A 109 24.67 -5.07 -11.50
C ALA A 109 25.73 -3.99 -11.22
N GLU A 110 25.59 -2.85 -11.83
CA GLU A 110 26.51 -1.71 -11.72
C GLU A 110 25.75 -0.40 -11.54
N PRO A 111 26.39 0.69 -11.14
CA PRO A 111 25.74 1.99 -11.07
C PRO A 111 24.98 2.29 -12.36
N GLY A 112 23.69 2.65 -12.23
CA GLY A 112 22.76 2.82 -13.34
C GLY A 112 21.86 1.62 -13.63
N SER A 113 22.17 0.44 -13.09
CA SER A 113 21.27 -0.72 -13.16
C SER A 113 19.95 -0.42 -12.46
N THR A 114 18.86 -0.92 -13.04
CA THR A 114 17.50 -0.64 -12.56
C THR A 114 16.79 -1.93 -12.15
N LEU A 115 16.12 -1.89 -10.99
CA LEU A 115 15.23 -2.94 -10.50
C LEU A 115 13.85 -2.36 -10.23
N VAL A 116 12.79 -3.06 -10.62
CA VAL A 116 11.42 -2.64 -10.33
C VAL A 116 10.87 -3.49 -9.17
N LEU A 117 10.45 -2.81 -8.11
CA LEU A 117 9.68 -3.39 -7.00
C LEU A 117 8.22 -3.00 -7.21
N SER A 118 7.29 -3.92 -7.00
CA SER A 118 5.86 -3.63 -7.15
C SER A 118 5.03 -4.35 -6.10
N CYS A 119 4.02 -3.65 -5.62
CA CYS A 119 2.93 -4.16 -4.78
C CYS A 119 1.58 -4.07 -5.50
N VAL A 120 1.58 -3.68 -6.76
CA VAL A 120 0.37 -3.67 -7.60
C VAL A 120 0.10 -5.10 -8.05
N GLU A 121 -1.12 -5.58 -7.81
CA GLU A 121 -1.57 -6.83 -8.42
C GLU A 121 -1.64 -6.62 -9.92
N GLU A 122 -0.83 -7.34 -10.66
CA GLU A 122 -1.06 -7.44 -12.09
C GLU A 122 -2.40 -8.17 -12.26
N ALA A 123 -3.39 -7.47 -12.79
CA ALA A 123 -4.60 -8.11 -13.26
C ALA A 123 -4.14 -9.11 -14.32
N GLY A 124 -4.07 -10.38 -13.92
CA GLY A 124 -3.60 -11.44 -14.79
C GLY A 124 -4.33 -11.33 -16.12
N ALA A 125 -3.58 -11.29 -17.22
CA ALA A 125 -4.16 -11.35 -18.53
C ALA A 125 -5.08 -12.58 -18.56
N GLY A 126 -6.38 -12.33 -18.58
CA GLY A 126 -7.39 -13.39 -18.62
C GLY A 126 -7.10 -14.28 -19.80
N LYS A 127 -6.91 -15.57 -19.51
CA LYS A 127 -6.87 -16.59 -20.53
C LYS A 127 -8.28 -16.84 -21.02
#